data_d43a2475274c36296a504405c1a71e39
#
_entry.id   d43a2475274c36296a504405c1a71e39
#
_cell.length_a   1.000
_cell.length_b   1.000
_cell.length_c   1.000
_cell.angle_alpha   90.00
_cell.angle_beta   90.00
_cell.angle_gamma   90.00
#
_symmetry.space_group_name_H-M   'P 1'
#
loop_
_entity.id
_entity.type
_entity.pdbx_description
1 polymer ?
#
loop_
_entity_poly.entity_id
_entity_poly.type
_entity_poly.pdbx_seq_one_letter_code
_entity_poly.pdbx_strand_id
1 'polypeptide(L)'
;MRTTMPFRRRLGVLAAATATAAGLATAIAPAADAVPATIPLKITNNSGRSDPVYVYDLGTNLATGQQGWADANGTFHAWPGGAVPPIPAPDAAIPGPANGQSSTIRIPKFSGRIYFSYGQKLVFKLATGGLVQPAVQNPADPNVNILFNWSEYTLNDGGLWINSTQVDMFSAPYAVGVQPAGGTTRSTGHLKPGGYNGFYTALRGQPGGWANLIRTRSDGTVLRALAPSHGIEAGALPANVLQDYIDRVWTKYSSSTLTVTPVADQPNVKYYGRVSGGTMNFTNTSGGFVTAFQKPDSDSVFGCYKNLDAPNDVRGQISRTLCAGFNRSTLLTNANQPDTSAAGFYQDAVTNHYARKIHAQMVDGKAYGFAFDDVGHHESLVNDGNPATAYLTLDPFN
;
A
#
# COMPACT_ATOMS: atom_id res chain seq x y z
N MET A 1 21.22 32.22 -10.98
CA MET A 1 21.79 30.99 -10.40
C MET A 1 20.62 30.18 -9.88
N ARG A 2 20.21 29.14 -10.61
CA ARG A 2 19.14 28.21 -10.19
C ARG A 2 19.82 27.02 -9.51
N THR A 3 19.68 26.93 -8.21
CA THR A 3 20.13 25.78 -7.41
C THR A 3 19.19 24.62 -7.65
N THR A 4 19.66 23.60 -8.37
CA THR A 4 19.00 22.32 -8.53
C THR A 4 19.11 21.54 -7.22
N MET A 5 17.97 21.31 -6.56
CA MET A 5 17.89 20.36 -5.43
C MET A 5 18.09 18.93 -5.92
N PRO A 6 18.84 18.10 -5.22
CA PRO A 6 19.02 16.70 -5.60
C PRO A 6 17.72 15.91 -5.31
N PHE A 7 17.26 15.21 -6.33
CA PHE A 7 16.14 14.27 -6.30
C PHE A 7 16.49 13.10 -5.35
N ARG A 8 16.08 13.18 -4.10
CA ARG A 8 16.20 12.06 -3.16
C ARG A 8 15.15 11.02 -3.52
N ARG A 9 15.63 9.90 -4.04
CA ARG A 9 14.88 8.68 -4.32
C ARG A 9 14.25 8.16 -3.04
N ARG A 10 12.95 7.90 -3.08
CA ARG A 10 12.24 7.18 -2.05
C ARG A 10 12.30 5.69 -2.38
N LEU A 11 13.09 4.95 -1.61
CA LEU A 11 12.85 3.53 -1.39
C LEU A 11 11.64 3.46 -0.47
N GLY A 12 10.54 2.93 -0.95
CA GLY A 12 9.47 2.48 -0.08
C GLY A 12 10.01 1.35 0.79
N VAL A 13 10.31 1.66 2.03
CA VAL A 13 10.69 0.64 3.01
C VAL A 13 9.40 -0.09 3.38
N LEU A 14 9.20 -1.30 2.86
CA LEU A 14 8.23 -2.23 3.44
C LEU A 14 8.64 -2.47 4.91
N ALA A 15 7.86 -1.96 5.84
CA ALA A 15 7.99 -2.30 7.23
C ALA A 15 7.53 -3.75 7.43
N ALA A 16 8.48 -4.69 7.47
CA ALA A 16 8.22 -6.02 7.96
C ALA A 16 7.91 -5.92 9.47
N ALA A 17 6.66 -6.15 9.84
CA ALA A 17 6.27 -6.28 11.24
C ALA A 17 6.91 -7.56 11.80
N THR A 18 7.99 -7.45 12.56
CA THR A 18 8.55 -8.55 13.34
C THR A 18 7.77 -8.65 14.64
N ALA A 19 6.86 -9.64 14.73
CA ALA A 19 6.26 -10.05 15.98
C ALA A 19 7.31 -10.83 16.80
N THR A 20 7.78 -10.26 17.91
CA THR A 20 8.54 -10.96 18.94
C THR A 20 7.56 -11.58 19.92
N ALA A 21 7.36 -12.90 19.83
CA ALA A 21 6.69 -13.68 20.87
C ALA A 21 7.74 -14.29 21.80
N ALA A 22 7.74 -13.89 23.07
CA ALA A 22 8.41 -14.62 24.14
C ALA A 22 7.37 -15.29 25.05
N GLY A 23 7.41 -16.61 25.17
CA GLY A 23 6.58 -17.35 26.11
C GLY A 23 6.89 -18.84 26.04
N LEU A 24 7.64 -19.39 27.05
CA LEU A 24 7.90 -20.81 27.20
C LEU A 24 6.61 -21.56 27.56
N ALA A 25 6.24 -22.54 26.72
CA ALA A 25 5.53 -23.71 27.11
C ALA A 25 6.03 -24.86 26.24
N THR A 26 6.73 -25.83 26.84
CA THR A 26 7.17 -27.07 26.19
C THR A 26 5.99 -28.01 26.00
N ALA A 27 5.22 -27.79 24.95
CA ALA A 27 4.45 -28.82 24.28
C ALA A 27 5.25 -29.20 23.04
N ILE A 28 5.53 -30.48 22.83
CA ILE A 28 6.07 -30.99 21.57
C ILE A 28 4.96 -30.84 20.55
N ALA A 29 4.87 -29.64 19.99
CA ALA A 29 4.11 -29.41 18.78
C ALA A 29 4.87 -30.13 17.64
N PRO A 30 4.19 -30.80 16.70
CA PRO A 30 4.84 -31.27 15.49
C PRO A 30 5.60 -30.09 14.87
N ALA A 31 6.85 -30.31 14.46
CA ALA A 31 7.65 -29.29 13.80
C ALA A 31 6.80 -28.73 12.66
N ALA A 32 6.46 -27.44 12.72
CA ALA A 32 5.80 -26.79 11.61
C ALA A 32 6.72 -26.98 10.39
N ASP A 33 6.18 -27.53 9.31
CA ASP A 33 6.94 -27.70 8.08
C ASP A 33 7.53 -26.34 7.70
N ALA A 34 8.84 -26.31 7.44
CA ALA A 34 9.51 -25.08 7.06
C ALA A 34 8.88 -24.52 5.78
N VAL A 35 8.59 -23.21 5.77
CA VAL A 35 8.05 -22.55 4.58
C VAL A 35 8.94 -22.83 3.37
N PRO A 36 8.39 -23.38 2.27
CA PRO A 36 9.18 -23.75 1.09
C PRO A 36 9.96 -22.56 0.51
N ALA A 37 11.10 -22.83 -0.14
CA ALA A 37 11.89 -21.78 -0.81
C ALA A 37 11.11 -21.05 -1.90
N THR A 38 10.15 -21.72 -2.53
CA THR A 38 9.18 -21.15 -3.47
C THR A 38 7.82 -21.78 -3.27
N ILE A 39 6.76 -21.01 -3.51
CA ILE A 39 5.38 -21.52 -3.54
C ILE A 39 4.73 -21.22 -4.89
N PRO A 40 3.72 -22.00 -5.35
CA PRO A 40 2.95 -21.68 -6.53
C PRO A 40 2.14 -20.39 -6.31
N LEU A 41 2.12 -19.52 -7.32
CA LEU A 41 1.17 -18.43 -7.48
C LEU A 41 0.26 -18.77 -8.65
N LYS A 42 -1.01 -19.07 -8.38
CA LYS A 42 -2.02 -19.27 -9.42
C LYS A 42 -2.60 -17.92 -9.83
N ILE A 43 -2.45 -17.57 -11.11
CA ILE A 43 -2.96 -16.35 -11.70
C ILE A 43 -4.19 -16.71 -12.53
N THR A 44 -5.34 -16.11 -12.22
CA THR A 44 -6.59 -16.31 -12.97
C THR A 44 -6.98 -14.99 -13.61
N ASN A 45 -7.23 -14.97 -14.92
CA ASN A 45 -7.65 -13.79 -15.64
C ASN A 45 -9.16 -13.83 -15.93
N ASN A 46 -9.92 -13.08 -15.15
CA ASN A 46 -11.36 -12.86 -15.31
C ASN A 46 -11.68 -11.43 -15.77
N SER A 47 -10.69 -10.70 -16.30
CA SER A 47 -10.81 -9.28 -16.60
C SER A 47 -11.86 -8.92 -17.66
N GLY A 48 -12.29 -9.90 -18.46
CA GLY A 48 -13.16 -9.66 -19.62
C GLY A 48 -12.42 -9.03 -20.82
N ARG A 49 -11.09 -8.85 -20.74
CA ARG A 49 -10.27 -8.20 -21.77
C ARG A 49 -9.57 -9.24 -22.67
N SER A 50 -9.47 -8.90 -23.95
CA SER A 50 -8.74 -9.73 -24.95
C SER A 50 -7.26 -9.39 -25.06
N ASP A 51 -6.82 -8.31 -24.38
CA ASP A 51 -5.41 -7.88 -24.41
C ASP A 51 -4.50 -8.96 -23.81
N PRO A 52 -3.27 -9.16 -24.36
CA PRO A 52 -2.29 -9.99 -23.70
C PRO A 52 -1.93 -9.44 -22.32
N VAL A 53 -1.72 -10.34 -21.37
CA VAL A 53 -1.28 -9.99 -20.00
C VAL A 53 0.20 -10.34 -19.86
N TYR A 54 0.97 -9.45 -19.25
CA TYR A 54 2.36 -9.68 -18.87
C TYR A 54 2.48 -9.55 -17.35
N VAL A 55 3.17 -10.50 -16.74
CA VAL A 55 3.38 -10.57 -15.28
C VAL A 55 4.87 -10.39 -14.98
N TYR A 56 5.20 -9.78 -13.84
CA TYR A 56 6.58 -9.56 -13.40
C TYR A 56 6.65 -9.82 -11.91
N ASP A 57 7.59 -10.64 -11.48
CA ASP A 57 7.89 -10.84 -10.05
C ASP A 57 9.22 -10.16 -9.73
N LEU A 58 9.15 -8.97 -9.12
CA LEU A 58 10.29 -8.07 -8.87
C LEU A 58 10.43 -7.80 -7.37
N GLY A 59 11.62 -8.00 -6.84
CA GLY A 59 11.81 -7.77 -5.42
C GLY A 59 13.24 -7.90 -4.93
N THR A 60 13.37 -8.01 -3.61
CA THR A 60 14.61 -8.27 -2.90
C THR A 60 14.62 -9.73 -2.44
N ASN A 61 15.64 -10.46 -2.83
CA ASN A 61 15.92 -11.80 -2.30
C ASN A 61 16.29 -11.68 -0.81
N LEU A 62 15.50 -12.26 0.07
CA LEU A 62 15.67 -12.09 1.51
C LEU A 62 16.90 -12.81 2.08
N ALA A 63 17.40 -13.84 1.39
CA ALA A 63 18.62 -14.55 1.81
C ALA A 63 19.90 -13.77 1.49
N THR A 64 19.91 -12.98 0.39
CA THR A 64 21.11 -12.28 -0.09
C THR A 64 21.04 -10.75 0.03
N GLY A 65 19.83 -10.19 0.22
CA GLY A 65 19.58 -8.74 0.18
C GLY A 65 19.67 -8.14 -1.23
N GLN A 66 19.87 -8.95 -2.27
CA GLN A 66 20.00 -8.48 -3.64
C GLN A 66 18.65 -8.19 -4.28
N GLN A 67 18.57 -7.08 -5.00
CA GLN A 67 17.39 -6.77 -5.83
C GLN A 67 17.48 -7.50 -7.17
N GLY A 68 16.31 -7.95 -7.67
CA GLY A 68 16.24 -8.69 -8.92
C GLY A 68 14.80 -9.03 -9.31
N TRP A 69 14.67 -10.05 -10.14
CA TRP A 69 13.38 -10.60 -10.55
C TRP A 69 13.40 -12.13 -10.45
N ALA A 70 12.23 -12.73 -10.39
CA ALA A 70 12.07 -14.17 -10.54
C ALA A 70 11.45 -14.51 -11.90
N ASP A 71 11.91 -15.59 -12.52
CA ASP A 71 11.27 -16.17 -13.70
C ASP A 71 10.02 -16.99 -13.32
N ALA A 72 9.33 -17.57 -14.31
CA ALA A 72 8.13 -18.37 -14.10
C ALA A 72 8.34 -19.59 -13.18
N ASN A 73 9.57 -20.08 -13.04
CA ASN A 73 9.94 -21.21 -12.19
C ASN A 73 10.32 -20.77 -10.77
N GLY A 74 10.36 -19.45 -10.50
CA GLY A 74 10.79 -18.88 -9.24
C GLY A 74 12.32 -18.81 -9.11
N THR A 75 13.06 -18.91 -10.22
CA THR A 75 14.51 -18.75 -10.21
C THR A 75 14.84 -17.26 -10.09
N PHE A 76 15.66 -16.92 -9.11
CA PHE A 76 16.11 -15.55 -8.88
C PHE A 76 17.20 -15.14 -9.88
N HIS A 77 17.04 -13.94 -10.43
CA HIS A 77 18.01 -13.25 -11.29
C HIS A 77 18.31 -11.87 -10.69
N ALA A 78 19.53 -11.65 -10.24
CA ALA A 78 19.94 -10.35 -9.73
C ALA A 78 19.95 -9.30 -10.86
N TRP A 79 19.52 -8.07 -10.56
CA TRP A 79 19.69 -6.98 -11.50
C TRP A 79 21.19 -6.74 -11.78
N PRO A 80 21.58 -6.57 -13.04
CA PRO A 80 22.92 -6.06 -13.35
C PRO A 80 23.06 -4.63 -12.82
N GLY A 81 24.28 -4.15 -12.71
CA GLY A 81 24.53 -2.76 -12.30
C GLY A 81 23.82 -1.77 -13.21
N GLY A 82 23.30 -0.71 -12.61
CA GLY A 82 22.68 0.39 -13.34
C GLY A 82 23.63 1.57 -13.56
N ALA A 83 23.15 2.61 -14.26
CA ALA A 83 23.92 3.80 -14.62
C ALA A 83 23.16 5.11 -14.37
N VAL A 84 23.87 6.23 -14.58
CA VAL A 84 23.28 7.58 -14.69
C VAL A 84 23.71 8.17 -16.03
N PRO A 85 22.77 8.42 -16.95
CA PRO A 85 21.31 8.19 -16.85
C PRO A 85 20.95 6.70 -16.76
N PRO A 86 19.75 6.35 -16.24
CA PRO A 86 19.32 4.96 -16.09
C PRO A 86 19.26 4.19 -17.42
N ILE A 87 19.82 2.99 -17.44
CA ILE A 87 19.84 2.09 -18.60
C ILE A 87 18.64 1.13 -18.59
N PRO A 88 18.24 0.54 -19.75
CA PRO A 88 17.20 -0.47 -19.80
C PRO A 88 17.51 -1.67 -18.88
N ALA A 89 16.50 -2.16 -18.15
CA ALA A 89 16.59 -3.42 -17.44
C ALA A 89 16.42 -4.61 -18.39
N PRO A 90 16.94 -5.80 -18.04
CA PRO A 90 16.57 -7.04 -18.72
C PRO A 90 15.07 -7.26 -18.79
N ASP A 91 14.59 -7.94 -19.84
CA ASP A 91 13.17 -8.29 -19.96
C ASP A 91 12.81 -9.38 -18.93
N ALA A 92 12.04 -9.00 -17.93
CA ALA A 92 11.55 -9.88 -16.87
C ALA A 92 10.08 -10.30 -17.09
N ALA A 93 9.51 -10.04 -18.27
CA ALA A 93 8.10 -10.31 -18.53
C ALA A 93 7.82 -11.81 -18.64
N ILE A 94 6.86 -12.28 -17.86
CA ILE A 94 6.30 -13.62 -17.93
C ILE A 94 4.94 -13.51 -18.65
N PRO A 95 4.64 -14.31 -19.68
CA PRO A 95 3.32 -14.33 -20.29
C PRO A 95 2.25 -14.70 -19.26
N GLY A 96 1.23 -13.85 -19.11
CA GLY A 96 0.08 -14.12 -18.27
C GLY A 96 -1.01 -14.91 -18.98
N PRO A 97 -2.05 -15.39 -18.26
CA PRO A 97 -3.13 -16.16 -18.85
C PRO A 97 -4.04 -15.28 -19.71
N ALA A 98 -4.59 -15.84 -20.81
CA ALA A 98 -5.66 -15.22 -21.57
C ALA A 98 -6.95 -15.09 -20.71
N ASN A 99 -7.86 -14.21 -21.14
CA ASN A 99 -9.15 -14.05 -20.44
C ASN A 99 -9.90 -15.37 -20.30
N GLY A 100 -10.45 -15.64 -19.12
CA GLY A 100 -11.10 -16.89 -18.76
C GLY A 100 -10.16 -18.06 -18.47
N GLN A 101 -8.84 -17.85 -18.51
CA GLN A 101 -7.84 -18.87 -18.27
C GLN A 101 -7.05 -18.65 -16.98
N SER A 102 -6.29 -19.66 -16.57
CA SER A 102 -5.36 -19.57 -15.45
C SER A 102 -3.98 -20.08 -15.86
N SER A 103 -2.95 -19.51 -15.27
CA SER A 103 -1.58 -20.01 -15.33
C SER A 103 -0.99 -20.08 -13.91
N THR A 104 0.09 -20.79 -13.74
CA THR A 104 0.79 -20.88 -12.45
C THR A 104 2.26 -20.59 -12.66
N ILE A 105 2.80 -19.67 -11.86
CA ILE A 105 4.23 -19.42 -11.71
C ILE A 105 4.66 -19.79 -10.31
N ARG A 106 5.93 -19.73 -9.99
CA ARG A 106 6.44 -19.91 -8.64
C ARG A 106 7.02 -18.60 -8.14
N ILE A 107 6.66 -18.21 -6.92
CA ILE A 107 7.21 -17.03 -6.24
C ILE A 107 8.21 -17.47 -5.18
N PRO A 108 9.43 -16.88 -5.15
CA PRO A 108 10.48 -17.20 -4.18
C PRO A 108 10.32 -16.44 -2.87
N LYS A 109 11.20 -16.71 -1.89
CA LYS A 109 11.34 -15.91 -0.67
C LYS A 109 11.87 -14.51 -1.00
N PHE A 110 10.93 -13.62 -1.32
CA PHE A 110 11.11 -12.20 -1.67
C PHE A 110 10.33 -11.30 -0.74
N SER A 111 10.76 -10.04 -0.68
CA SER A 111 9.91 -8.89 -0.38
C SER A 111 9.85 -8.02 -1.62
N GLY A 112 8.68 -7.90 -2.25
CA GLY A 112 8.57 -7.24 -3.55
C GLY A 112 7.15 -7.10 -4.08
N ARG A 113 7.05 -7.00 -5.40
CA ARG A 113 5.82 -6.72 -6.13
C ARG A 113 5.64 -7.69 -7.29
N ILE A 114 4.40 -8.16 -7.44
CA ILE A 114 3.95 -8.87 -8.64
C ILE A 114 3.21 -7.84 -9.50
N TYR A 115 3.88 -7.30 -10.51
CA TYR A 115 3.26 -6.42 -11.49
C TYR A 115 2.50 -7.23 -12.52
N PHE A 116 1.45 -6.62 -13.06
CA PHE A 116 0.76 -7.13 -14.25
C PHE A 116 0.31 -5.96 -15.13
N SER A 117 0.44 -6.13 -16.45
CA SER A 117 0.07 -5.13 -17.44
C SER A 117 -0.74 -5.74 -18.58
N TYR A 118 -1.55 -4.92 -19.23
CA TYR A 118 -2.43 -5.28 -20.33
C TYR A 118 -1.95 -4.65 -21.63
N GLY A 119 -1.90 -5.45 -22.68
CA GLY A 119 -1.60 -5.03 -24.05
C GLY A 119 -0.12 -4.77 -24.33
N GLN A 120 0.59 -4.20 -23.37
CA GLN A 120 2.00 -3.80 -23.52
C GLN A 120 2.83 -4.23 -22.33
N LYS A 121 4.11 -4.56 -22.60
CA LYS A 121 5.10 -4.79 -21.55
C LYS A 121 5.44 -3.51 -20.82
N LEU A 122 5.70 -3.61 -19.51
CA LEU A 122 6.26 -2.52 -18.74
C LEU A 122 7.73 -2.27 -19.09
N VAL A 123 8.11 -1.02 -19.12
CA VAL A 123 9.48 -0.58 -19.32
C VAL A 123 10.14 -0.32 -17.97
N PHE A 124 11.13 -1.13 -17.65
CA PHE A 124 11.94 -0.93 -16.44
C PHE A 124 13.34 -0.43 -16.81
N LYS A 125 13.93 0.36 -15.92
CA LYS A 125 15.29 0.89 -16.05
C LYS A 125 16.07 0.66 -14.76
N LEU A 126 17.40 0.60 -14.89
CA LEU A 126 18.33 0.44 -13.79
C LEU A 126 19.16 1.71 -13.65
N ALA A 127 19.12 2.28 -12.47
CA ALA A 127 20.03 3.34 -12.04
C ALA A 127 21.04 2.76 -11.04
N THR A 128 22.09 3.51 -10.70
CA THR A 128 23.12 3.09 -9.74
C THR A 128 22.59 2.59 -8.40
N GLY A 129 21.38 3.01 -7.99
CA GLY A 129 20.71 2.56 -6.76
C GLY A 129 19.69 1.43 -6.98
N GLY A 130 19.69 0.74 -8.13
CA GLY A 130 18.80 -0.37 -8.44
C GLY A 130 17.67 -0.03 -9.41
N LEU A 131 16.57 -0.77 -9.31
CA LEU A 131 15.42 -0.65 -10.20
C LEU A 131 14.71 0.72 -10.06
N VAL A 132 14.46 1.37 -11.21
CA VAL A 132 13.58 2.54 -11.30
C VAL A 132 12.14 2.04 -11.40
N GLN A 133 11.37 2.24 -10.34
CA GLN A 133 9.95 1.89 -10.30
C GLN A 133 9.15 2.82 -11.23
N PRO A 134 8.04 2.34 -11.86
CA PRO A 134 7.13 3.19 -12.59
C PRO A 134 6.61 4.36 -11.71
N ALA A 135 6.72 5.58 -12.21
CA ALA A 135 6.26 6.79 -11.53
C ALA A 135 4.89 7.19 -12.09
N VAL A 136 3.81 6.66 -11.50
CA VAL A 136 2.43 6.76 -12.01
C VAL A 136 1.93 8.19 -12.19
N GLN A 137 2.49 9.15 -11.45
CA GLN A 137 2.17 10.57 -11.50
C GLN A 137 3.00 11.37 -12.52
N ASN A 138 4.12 10.80 -12.99
CA ASN A 138 5.06 11.48 -13.88
C ASN A 138 4.62 11.32 -15.36
N PRO A 139 4.26 12.39 -16.07
CA PRO A 139 3.83 12.30 -17.46
C PRO A 139 4.97 11.89 -18.42
N ALA A 140 6.23 11.96 -18.00
CA ALA A 140 7.39 11.51 -18.78
C ALA A 140 7.78 10.05 -18.50
N ASP A 141 7.06 9.35 -17.62
CA ASP A 141 7.32 7.92 -17.37
C ASP A 141 6.92 7.10 -18.60
N PRO A 142 7.78 6.18 -19.08
CA PRO A 142 7.47 5.37 -20.27
C PRO A 142 6.22 4.49 -20.09
N ASN A 143 5.80 4.22 -18.86
CA ASN A 143 4.63 3.40 -18.55
C ASN A 143 3.35 4.23 -18.37
N VAL A 144 3.39 5.57 -18.54
CA VAL A 144 2.27 6.48 -18.24
C VAL A 144 0.98 6.09 -18.98
N ASN A 145 1.08 5.56 -20.20
CA ASN A 145 -0.04 5.15 -21.05
C ASN A 145 -0.33 3.64 -21.02
N ILE A 146 0.36 2.88 -20.17
CA ILE A 146 0.12 1.44 -20.02
C ILE A 146 -0.90 1.21 -18.90
N LEU A 147 -1.88 0.34 -19.14
CA LEU A 147 -2.80 -0.13 -18.12
C LEU A 147 -2.11 -1.24 -17.33
N PHE A 148 -1.80 -1.01 -16.06
CA PHE A 148 -1.11 -1.95 -15.18
C PHE A 148 -1.47 -1.74 -13.71
N ASN A 149 -1.15 -2.72 -12.90
CA ASN A 149 -1.22 -2.64 -11.45
C ASN A 149 -0.18 -3.60 -10.84
N TRP A 150 -0.14 -3.69 -9.52
CA TRP A 150 0.72 -4.65 -8.80
C TRP A 150 0.12 -5.04 -7.46
N SER A 151 0.45 -6.24 -7.04
CA SER A 151 0.30 -6.73 -5.67
C SER A 151 1.63 -6.65 -4.96
N GLU A 152 1.64 -6.41 -3.66
CA GLU A 152 2.85 -6.51 -2.85
C GLU A 152 2.82 -7.81 -2.05
N TYR A 153 3.99 -8.44 -1.90
CA TYR A 153 4.10 -9.62 -1.07
C TYR A 153 5.44 -9.71 -0.34
N THR A 154 5.42 -10.45 0.76
CA THR A 154 6.60 -10.96 1.43
C THR A 154 6.39 -12.44 1.69
N LEU A 155 7.26 -13.28 1.14
CA LEU A 155 7.39 -14.68 1.48
C LEU A 155 8.73 -14.88 2.20
N ASN A 156 8.69 -15.36 3.45
CA ASN A 156 9.86 -15.63 4.26
C ASN A 156 9.65 -16.89 5.13
N ASP A 157 10.54 -17.14 6.08
CA ASP A 157 10.43 -18.31 6.98
C ASP A 157 9.22 -18.25 7.93
N GLY A 158 8.64 -17.06 8.14
CA GLY A 158 7.43 -16.86 8.92
C GLY A 158 6.14 -17.05 8.13
N GLY A 159 6.20 -17.19 6.78
CA GLY A 159 5.02 -17.37 5.95
C GLY A 159 4.92 -16.41 4.76
N LEU A 160 3.71 -16.28 4.25
CA LEU A 160 3.32 -15.37 3.19
C LEU A 160 2.44 -14.24 3.75
N TRP A 161 2.76 -13.01 3.36
CA TRP A 161 1.89 -11.83 3.42
C TRP A 161 1.72 -11.33 1.99
N ILE A 162 0.48 -11.17 1.54
CA ILE A 162 0.18 -10.65 0.19
C ILE A 162 -1.01 -9.72 0.26
N ASN A 163 -0.93 -8.57 -0.40
CA ASN A 163 -1.96 -7.55 -0.36
C ASN A 163 -2.41 -7.09 -1.75
N SER A 164 -3.63 -6.56 -1.79
CA SER A 164 -4.16 -5.80 -2.91
C SER A 164 -3.99 -4.31 -2.57
N THR A 165 -2.92 -3.68 -3.12
CA THR A 165 -2.57 -2.29 -2.78
C THR A 165 -3.22 -1.28 -3.71
N GLN A 166 -3.68 -0.16 -3.14
CA GLN A 166 -4.13 1.04 -3.84
C GLN A 166 -3.43 2.29 -3.29
N VAL A 167 -2.31 2.12 -2.59
CA VAL A 167 -1.55 3.20 -1.93
C VAL A 167 -1.03 4.22 -2.93
N ASP A 168 -0.63 3.78 -4.13
CA ASP A 168 -0.10 4.66 -5.18
C ASP A 168 -1.16 5.02 -6.23
N MET A 169 -2.07 4.09 -6.53
CA MET A 169 -3.14 4.30 -7.51
C MET A 169 -4.25 3.24 -7.38
N PHE A 170 -5.46 3.59 -7.81
CA PHE A 170 -6.51 2.63 -8.16
C PHE A 170 -6.50 2.46 -9.68
N SER A 171 -6.28 1.22 -10.16
CA SER A 171 -6.12 0.91 -11.58
C SER A 171 -6.83 -0.39 -11.94
N ALA A 172 -6.22 -1.25 -12.78
CA ALA A 172 -6.76 -2.55 -13.15
C ALA A 172 -7.19 -3.35 -11.89
N PRO A 173 -8.45 -3.80 -11.81
CA PRO A 173 -8.97 -4.45 -10.61
C PRO A 173 -8.37 -5.85 -10.44
N TYR A 174 -8.09 -6.22 -9.20
CA TYR A 174 -7.56 -7.53 -8.85
C TYR A 174 -7.77 -7.87 -7.39
N ALA A 175 -7.73 -9.15 -7.09
CA ALA A 175 -7.76 -9.68 -5.74
C ALA A 175 -6.60 -10.64 -5.51
N VAL A 176 -6.24 -10.83 -4.24
CA VAL A 176 -5.19 -11.73 -3.80
C VAL A 176 -5.73 -12.78 -2.84
N GLY A 177 -5.05 -13.92 -2.76
CA GLY A 177 -5.45 -14.99 -1.84
C GLY A 177 -4.30 -15.86 -1.40
N VAL A 178 -4.53 -16.62 -0.34
CA VAL A 178 -3.64 -17.65 0.15
C VAL A 178 -4.44 -18.90 0.54
N GLN A 179 -3.95 -20.05 0.13
CA GLN A 179 -4.39 -21.35 0.62
C GLN A 179 -3.34 -21.91 1.57
N PRO A 180 -3.66 -22.10 2.86
CA PRO A 180 -2.81 -22.82 3.78
C PRO A 180 -2.64 -24.28 3.39
N ALA A 181 -1.56 -24.94 3.81
CA ALA A 181 -1.44 -26.39 3.73
C ALA A 181 -2.58 -27.06 4.54
N GLY A 182 -3.43 -27.82 3.84
CA GLY A 182 -4.58 -28.52 4.45
C GLY A 182 -5.76 -27.60 4.85
N GLY A 183 -5.75 -26.32 4.47
CA GLY A 183 -6.78 -25.33 4.82
C GLY A 183 -7.59 -24.81 3.64
N THR A 184 -8.59 -23.97 3.95
CA THR A 184 -9.42 -23.28 2.96
C THR A 184 -8.74 -22.01 2.48
N THR A 185 -8.93 -21.68 1.19
CA THR A 185 -8.45 -20.44 0.60
C THR A 185 -9.11 -19.23 1.27
N ARG A 186 -8.30 -18.22 1.61
CA ARG A 186 -8.74 -16.88 2.00
C ARG A 186 -8.34 -15.89 0.92
N SER A 187 -9.19 -14.93 0.63
CA SER A 187 -8.94 -13.89 -0.38
C SER A 187 -9.46 -12.53 0.08
N THR A 188 -8.90 -11.47 -0.48
CA THR A 188 -9.30 -10.08 -0.27
C THR A 188 -9.01 -9.24 -1.52
N GLY A 189 -9.55 -8.01 -1.57
CA GLY A 189 -9.33 -7.09 -2.69
C GLY A 189 -10.36 -7.21 -3.81
N HIS A 190 -11.33 -8.11 -3.70
CA HIS A 190 -12.42 -8.22 -4.68
C HIS A 190 -13.34 -7.00 -4.62
N LEU A 191 -13.62 -6.43 -5.80
CA LEU A 191 -14.64 -5.40 -5.94
C LEU A 191 -16.05 -6.02 -5.97
N LYS A 192 -17.03 -5.26 -5.47
CA LYS A 192 -18.45 -5.55 -5.68
C LYS A 192 -18.78 -5.54 -7.18
N PRO A 193 -19.82 -6.25 -7.64
CA PRO A 193 -20.31 -6.10 -9.00
C PRO A 193 -20.56 -4.62 -9.34
N GLY A 194 -20.02 -4.13 -10.44
CA GLY A 194 -20.05 -2.72 -10.81
C GLY A 194 -19.09 -1.81 -10.02
N GLY A 195 -18.29 -2.36 -9.13
CA GLY A 195 -17.44 -1.59 -8.20
C GLY A 195 -16.33 -0.79 -8.88
N TYR A 196 -15.76 -1.30 -9.96
CA TYR A 196 -14.76 -0.56 -10.73
C TYR A 196 -15.36 0.73 -11.31
N ASN A 197 -16.46 0.63 -12.03
CA ASN A 197 -17.17 1.78 -12.58
C ASN A 197 -17.77 2.67 -11.48
N GLY A 198 -18.25 2.07 -10.38
CA GLY A 198 -18.77 2.73 -9.20
C GLY A 198 -17.73 3.66 -8.56
N PHE A 199 -16.47 3.20 -8.41
CA PHE A 199 -15.39 4.02 -7.90
C PHE A 199 -15.14 5.25 -8.78
N TYR A 200 -14.95 5.07 -10.09
CA TYR A 200 -14.66 6.19 -11.00
C TYR A 200 -15.83 7.17 -11.10
N THR A 201 -17.07 6.67 -11.10
CA THR A 201 -18.27 7.51 -11.08
C THR A 201 -18.34 8.36 -9.81
N ALA A 202 -18.12 7.72 -8.65
CA ALA A 202 -18.12 8.40 -7.36
C ALA A 202 -16.99 9.43 -7.24
N LEU A 203 -15.81 9.13 -7.83
CA LEU A 203 -14.67 10.05 -7.79
C LEU A 203 -14.89 11.25 -8.72
N ARG A 204 -15.47 11.04 -9.92
CA ARG A 204 -15.87 12.13 -10.85
C ARG A 204 -16.87 13.08 -10.23
N GLY A 205 -17.84 12.56 -9.46
CA GLY A 205 -18.86 13.36 -8.79
C GLY A 205 -18.39 14.03 -7.49
N GLN A 206 -17.13 13.81 -7.03
CA GLN A 206 -16.64 14.39 -5.81
C GLN A 206 -16.13 15.81 -6.04
N PRO A 207 -16.73 16.85 -5.40
CA PRO A 207 -16.23 18.22 -5.47
C PRO A 207 -14.81 18.38 -4.90
N GLY A 208 -14.10 19.45 -5.28
CA GLY A 208 -12.79 19.79 -4.72
C GLY A 208 -11.59 19.24 -5.51
N GLY A 209 -11.78 18.93 -6.80
CA GLY A 209 -10.69 18.54 -7.70
C GLY A 209 -10.38 17.04 -7.73
N TRP A 210 -11.11 16.21 -6.97
CA TRP A 210 -10.87 14.76 -6.89
C TRP A 210 -11.01 14.03 -8.23
N ALA A 211 -11.86 14.52 -9.14
CA ALA A 211 -11.99 14.00 -10.50
C ALA A 211 -10.67 14.10 -11.30
N ASN A 212 -9.84 15.09 -10.99
CA ASN A 212 -8.56 15.31 -11.68
C ASN A 212 -7.50 14.25 -11.35
N LEU A 213 -7.74 13.38 -10.36
CA LEU A 213 -6.88 12.23 -10.10
C LEU A 213 -6.97 11.17 -11.20
N ILE A 214 -8.06 11.16 -11.97
CA ILE A 214 -8.30 10.16 -13.01
C ILE A 214 -7.41 10.45 -14.22
N ARG A 215 -6.68 9.44 -14.65
CA ARG A 215 -5.83 9.45 -15.84
C ARG A 215 -6.45 8.60 -16.92
N THR A 216 -6.64 9.20 -18.08
CA THR A 216 -7.26 8.58 -19.24
C THR A 216 -6.32 8.67 -20.43
N ARG A 217 -6.15 7.59 -21.18
CA ARG A 217 -5.41 7.58 -22.44
C ARG A 217 -6.20 8.29 -23.53
N SER A 218 -5.52 8.69 -24.60
CA SER A 218 -6.14 9.46 -25.72
C SER A 218 -7.29 8.74 -26.41
N ASP A 219 -7.35 7.40 -26.34
CA ASP A 219 -8.45 6.58 -26.87
C ASP A 219 -9.67 6.48 -25.93
N GLY A 220 -9.66 7.21 -24.81
CA GLY A 220 -10.73 7.17 -23.80
C GLY A 220 -10.58 6.09 -22.72
N THR A 221 -9.57 5.20 -22.82
CA THR A 221 -9.33 4.18 -21.80
C THR A 221 -8.94 4.81 -20.47
N VAL A 222 -9.70 4.54 -19.42
CA VAL A 222 -9.32 4.91 -18.05
C VAL A 222 -8.17 4.02 -17.59
N LEU A 223 -7.04 4.62 -17.28
CA LEU A 223 -5.83 3.89 -16.89
C LEU A 223 -5.75 3.72 -15.38
N ARG A 224 -6.00 4.80 -14.63
CA ARG A 224 -5.90 4.83 -13.17
C ARG A 224 -6.49 6.08 -12.55
N ALA A 225 -6.73 6.05 -11.26
CA ALA A 225 -6.81 7.24 -10.44
C ALA A 225 -5.56 7.29 -9.55
N LEU A 226 -4.84 8.39 -9.55
CA LEU A 226 -3.69 8.61 -8.68
C LEU A 226 -4.13 8.65 -7.22
N ALA A 227 -3.35 8.09 -6.32
CA ALA A 227 -3.52 8.36 -4.90
C ALA A 227 -3.35 9.87 -4.62
N PRO A 228 -3.99 10.41 -3.57
CA PRO A 228 -4.04 11.87 -3.37
C PRO A 228 -2.67 12.54 -3.25
N SER A 229 -1.68 11.90 -2.60
CA SER A 229 -0.31 12.43 -2.52
C SER A 229 0.31 12.57 -3.92
N HIS A 230 0.19 11.55 -4.77
CA HIS A 230 0.63 11.62 -6.17
C HIS A 230 -0.18 12.63 -6.99
N GLY A 231 -1.45 12.82 -6.64
CA GLY A 231 -2.30 13.86 -7.22
C GLY A 231 -1.80 15.26 -6.90
N ILE A 232 -1.36 15.51 -5.67
CA ILE A 232 -0.75 16.78 -5.26
C ILE A 232 0.60 16.98 -5.97
N GLU A 233 1.47 15.97 -5.99
CA GLU A 233 2.75 16.00 -6.71
C GLU A 233 2.59 16.33 -8.19
N ALA A 234 1.54 15.83 -8.83
CA ALA A 234 1.20 16.07 -10.23
C ALA A 234 0.42 17.37 -10.48
N GLY A 235 0.13 18.17 -9.45
CA GLY A 235 -0.69 19.37 -9.55
C GLY A 235 -2.16 19.11 -9.89
N ALA A 236 -2.64 17.88 -9.72
CA ALA A 236 -4.01 17.47 -10.04
C ALA A 236 -4.99 17.67 -8.88
N LEU A 237 -4.48 17.70 -7.65
CA LEU A 237 -5.26 17.92 -6.45
C LEU A 237 -4.68 19.12 -5.69
N PRO A 238 -5.53 20.02 -5.12
CA PRO A 238 -5.03 21.14 -4.33
C PRO A 238 -4.18 20.69 -3.14
N ALA A 239 -3.03 21.34 -2.92
CA ALA A 239 -2.09 20.99 -1.85
C ALA A 239 -2.67 21.21 -0.43
N ASN A 240 -3.75 21.96 -0.31
CA ASN A 240 -4.42 22.31 0.94
C ASN A 240 -5.77 21.61 1.14
N VAL A 241 -6.05 20.52 0.39
CA VAL A 241 -7.37 19.90 0.34
C VAL A 241 -7.85 19.34 1.70
N LEU A 242 -6.94 18.97 2.61
CA LEU A 242 -7.25 18.55 3.98
C LEU A 242 -6.99 19.66 5.04
N GLN A 243 -6.55 20.84 4.65
CA GLN A 243 -6.01 21.82 5.59
C GLN A 243 -7.04 22.23 6.66
N ASP A 244 -8.31 22.42 6.28
CA ASP A 244 -9.36 22.75 7.26
C ASP A 244 -9.51 21.64 8.34
N TYR A 245 -9.51 20.39 7.95
CA TYR A 245 -9.58 19.27 8.89
C TYR A 245 -8.36 19.25 9.82
N ILE A 246 -7.16 19.40 9.26
CA ILE A 246 -5.89 19.42 10.01
C ILE A 246 -5.90 20.57 11.03
N ASP A 247 -6.35 21.75 10.63
CA ASP A 247 -6.41 22.94 11.50
C ASP A 247 -7.37 22.75 12.67
N ARG A 248 -8.54 22.16 12.42
CA ARG A 248 -9.52 21.81 13.45
C ARG A 248 -8.98 20.77 14.44
N VAL A 249 -8.23 19.76 13.96
CA VAL A 249 -7.56 18.77 14.81
C VAL A 249 -6.53 19.46 15.71
N TRP A 250 -5.68 20.33 15.17
CA TRP A 250 -4.68 21.08 15.95
C TRP A 250 -5.33 21.97 17.01
N THR A 251 -6.42 22.66 16.65
CA THR A 251 -7.20 23.48 17.58
C THR A 251 -7.82 22.63 18.69
N LYS A 252 -8.46 21.50 18.36
CA LYS A 252 -9.05 20.60 19.36
C LYS A 252 -8.03 20.17 20.42
N TYR A 253 -6.85 19.71 19.97
CA TYR A 253 -5.84 19.16 20.88
C TYR A 253 -4.93 20.22 21.53
N SER A 254 -5.18 21.51 21.31
CA SER A 254 -4.61 22.58 22.15
C SER A 254 -5.28 22.66 23.54
N SER A 255 -6.54 22.24 23.65
CA SER A 255 -7.31 22.25 24.88
C SER A 255 -7.71 20.88 25.41
N SER A 256 -7.64 19.84 24.59
CA SER A 256 -7.95 18.44 24.96
C SER A 256 -6.75 17.52 24.76
N THR A 257 -6.84 16.29 25.25
CA THR A 257 -5.77 15.28 25.11
C THR A 257 -6.18 14.20 24.13
N LEU A 258 -5.29 13.89 23.18
CA LEU A 258 -5.37 12.73 22.32
C LEU A 258 -4.70 11.55 23.02
N THR A 259 -5.37 10.40 23.10
CA THR A 259 -4.80 9.16 23.60
C THR A 259 -4.50 8.25 22.43
N VAL A 260 -3.25 7.78 22.31
CA VAL A 260 -2.81 6.83 21.28
C VAL A 260 -2.39 5.52 21.95
N THR A 261 -3.00 4.40 21.52
CA THR A 261 -2.67 3.03 21.94
C THR A 261 -2.22 2.27 20.70
N PRO A 262 -0.96 2.41 20.27
CA PRO A 262 -0.55 2.04 18.90
C PRO A 262 -0.42 0.52 18.66
N VAL A 263 -0.38 -0.29 19.72
CA VAL A 263 -0.16 -1.73 19.66
C VAL A 263 -1.35 -2.44 20.30
N ALA A 264 -2.13 -3.16 19.51
CA ALA A 264 -3.42 -3.72 19.92
C ALA A 264 -3.31 -4.75 21.07
N ASP A 265 -2.25 -5.57 21.08
CA ASP A 265 -1.98 -6.57 22.12
C ASP A 265 -1.30 -5.96 23.37
N GLN A 266 -1.01 -4.67 23.37
CA GLN A 266 -0.43 -3.92 24.48
C GLN A 266 -1.33 -2.74 24.91
N PRO A 267 -2.57 -2.96 25.38
CA PRO A 267 -3.56 -1.90 25.63
C PRO A 267 -3.17 -0.95 26.77
N ASN A 268 -2.19 -1.32 27.57
CA ASN A 268 -1.64 -0.49 28.65
C ASN A 268 -0.53 0.47 28.18
N VAL A 269 0.02 0.26 26.97
CA VAL A 269 1.02 1.15 26.37
C VAL A 269 0.29 2.29 25.70
N LYS A 270 0.22 3.44 26.36
CA LYS A 270 -0.52 4.63 25.91
C LYS A 270 0.39 5.84 25.83
N TYR A 271 0.10 6.69 24.87
CA TYR A 271 0.76 7.97 24.69
C TYR A 271 -0.29 9.09 24.63
N TYR A 272 0.00 10.22 25.27
CA TYR A 272 -0.90 11.34 25.43
C TYR A 272 -0.39 12.55 24.65
N GLY A 273 -1.13 12.96 23.62
CA GLY A 273 -0.79 14.06 22.72
C GLY A 273 -1.52 15.34 23.06
N ARG A 274 -0.79 16.47 23.13
CA ARG A 274 -1.36 17.82 23.23
C ARG A 274 -0.59 18.79 22.36
N VAL A 275 -1.31 19.74 21.77
CA VAL A 275 -0.69 20.82 20.99
C VAL A 275 -0.28 21.95 21.93
N SER A 276 0.99 22.32 21.86
CA SER A 276 1.57 23.46 22.55
C SER A 276 2.71 24.03 21.72
N GLY A 277 2.80 25.35 21.60
CA GLY A 277 3.84 26.00 20.78
C GLY A 277 3.77 25.61 19.29
N GLY A 278 2.57 25.30 18.77
CA GLY A 278 2.39 24.87 17.36
C GLY A 278 2.71 23.41 17.09
N THR A 279 3.21 22.65 18.06
CA THR A 279 3.67 21.27 17.94
C THR A 279 2.79 20.35 18.79
N MET A 280 2.41 19.18 18.27
CA MET A 280 1.72 18.14 19.04
C MET A 280 2.76 17.30 19.77
N ASN A 281 2.83 17.48 21.09
CA ASN A 281 3.79 16.84 21.98
C ASN A 281 3.16 15.62 22.63
N PHE A 282 3.86 14.47 22.60
CA PHE A 282 3.43 13.21 23.20
C PHE A 282 4.23 12.89 24.45
N THR A 283 3.50 12.49 25.51
CA THR A 283 4.06 11.95 26.76
C THR A 283 3.62 10.50 26.96
N ASN A 284 4.38 9.75 27.74
CA ASN A 284 4.00 8.41 28.20
C ASN A 284 3.07 8.49 29.44
N THR A 285 2.66 7.34 29.96
CA THR A 285 1.80 7.22 31.15
C THR A 285 2.40 7.82 32.42
N SER A 286 3.72 7.98 32.51
CA SER A 286 4.41 8.64 33.64
C SER A 286 4.62 10.14 33.43
N GLY A 287 4.10 10.71 32.35
CA GLY A 287 4.27 12.13 31.99
C GLY A 287 5.61 12.47 31.32
N GLY A 288 6.48 11.48 31.10
CA GLY A 288 7.75 11.69 30.40
C GLY A 288 7.55 11.99 28.91
N PHE A 289 8.28 12.99 28.38
CA PHE A 289 8.26 13.32 26.95
C PHE A 289 8.75 12.14 26.10
N VAL A 290 8.06 11.89 24.97
CA VAL A 290 8.37 10.78 24.05
C VAL A 290 8.76 11.31 22.68
N THR A 291 7.91 12.09 22.04
CA THR A 291 8.13 12.64 20.71
C THR A 291 7.21 13.83 20.44
N ALA A 292 7.46 14.53 19.34
CA ALA A 292 6.63 15.64 18.90
C ALA A 292 6.45 15.63 17.38
N PHE A 293 5.29 16.14 16.93
CA PHE A 293 4.94 16.27 15.51
C PHE A 293 4.65 17.73 15.18
N GLN A 294 5.32 18.21 14.14
CA GLN A 294 4.92 19.46 13.49
C GLN A 294 3.55 19.27 12.83
N LYS A 295 2.80 20.36 12.70
CA LYS A 295 1.52 20.33 11.98
C LYS A 295 1.73 19.82 10.57
N PRO A 296 1.10 18.71 10.14
CA PRO A 296 1.25 18.21 8.80
C PRO A 296 0.53 19.07 7.76
N ASP A 297 0.95 18.99 6.52
CA ASP A 297 0.18 19.41 5.36
C ASP A 297 -0.64 18.24 4.78
N SER A 298 -1.50 18.51 3.80
CA SER A 298 -2.34 17.47 3.19
C SER A 298 -1.52 16.36 2.54
N ASP A 299 -0.38 16.69 1.93
CA ASP A 299 0.50 15.72 1.29
C ASP A 299 1.18 14.80 2.32
N SER A 300 1.64 15.35 3.45
CA SER A 300 2.17 14.57 4.58
C SER A 300 1.14 13.57 5.11
N VAL A 301 -0.14 13.99 5.18
CA VAL A 301 -1.25 13.12 5.63
C VAL A 301 -1.50 12.00 4.62
N PHE A 302 -1.67 12.31 3.35
CA PHE A 302 -1.97 11.29 2.35
C PHE A 302 -0.83 10.30 2.13
N GLY A 303 0.41 10.79 2.13
CA GLY A 303 1.59 9.96 1.92
C GLY A 303 2.14 9.32 3.19
N CYS A 304 1.63 9.67 4.38
CA CYS A 304 2.16 9.21 5.67
C CYS A 304 3.67 9.40 5.80
N TYR A 305 4.17 10.58 5.48
CA TYR A 305 5.60 10.89 5.40
C TYR A 305 5.88 12.35 5.77
N LYS A 306 7.09 12.86 5.62
CA LYS A 306 7.51 14.21 6.05
C LYS A 306 7.21 14.41 7.54
N ASN A 307 6.24 15.29 7.89
CA ASN A 307 5.85 15.57 9.27
C ASN A 307 5.18 14.37 9.97
N LEU A 308 4.74 13.37 9.21
CA LEU A 308 4.20 12.09 9.68
C LEU A 308 5.09 10.90 9.26
N ASP A 309 6.40 11.10 9.17
CA ASP A 309 7.35 10.00 8.97
C ASP A 309 7.22 8.95 10.08
N ALA A 310 7.32 7.69 9.71
CA ALA A 310 7.07 6.58 10.62
C ALA A 310 8.28 5.63 10.68
N PRO A 311 9.37 6.03 11.37
CA PRO A 311 10.51 5.18 11.61
C PRO A 311 10.09 3.94 12.42
N ASN A 312 10.98 2.93 12.47
CA ASN A 312 10.66 1.68 13.16
C ASN A 312 10.98 1.79 14.68
N ASP A 313 10.30 2.75 15.35
CA ASP A 313 10.41 3.04 16.77
C ASP A 313 9.06 3.54 17.34
N VAL A 314 9.04 4.01 18.58
CA VAL A 314 7.84 4.55 19.24
C VAL A 314 7.26 5.75 18.49
N ARG A 315 8.10 6.65 17.95
CA ARG A 315 7.64 7.77 17.13
C ARG A 315 6.86 7.26 15.93
N GLY A 316 7.40 6.25 15.22
CA GLY A 316 6.75 5.66 14.06
C GLY A 316 5.44 4.97 14.42
N GLN A 317 5.34 4.29 15.57
CA GLN A 317 4.09 3.68 16.04
C GLN A 317 2.99 4.74 16.25
N ILE A 318 3.33 5.87 16.88
CA ILE A 318 2.41 7.00 17.08
C ILE A 318 2.06 7.62 15.71
N SER A 319 3.06 7.81 14.84
CA SER A 319 2.86 8.41 13.51
C SER A 319 1.91 7.61 12.63
N ARG A 320 2.04 6.27 12.59
CA ARG A 320 1.13 5.38 11.86
C ARG A 320 -0.32 5.57 12.31
N THR A 321 -0.53 5.62 13.63
CA THR A 321 -1.85 5.84 14.23
C THR A 321 -2.41 7.23 13.87
N LEU A 322 -1.58 8.28 13.93
CA LEU A 322 -1.98 9.62 13.52
C LEU A 322 -2.34 9.69 12.05
N CYS A 323 -1.50 9.10 11.19
CA CYS A 323 -1.74 9.07 9.76
C CYS A 323 -3.08 8.39 9.44
N ALA A 324 -3.36 7.22 10.03
CA ALA A 324 -4.64 6.54 9.90
C ALA A 324 -5.80 7.41 10.38
N GLY A 325 -5.67 8.04 11.55
CA GLY A 325 -6.69 8.91 12.11
C GLY A 325 -6.99 10.16 11.25
N PHE A 326 -5.97 10.75 10.63
CA PHE A 326 -6.14 11.86 9.69
C PHE A 326 -6.83 11.39 8.39
N ASN A 327 -6.34 10.33 7.75
CA ASN A 327 -6.91 9.82 6.50
C ASN A 327 -8.38 9.40 6.68
N ARG A 328 -8.70 8.73 7.79
CA ARG A 328 -10.05 8.27 8.14
C ARG A 328 -10.93 9.35 8.77
N SER A 329 -10.38 10.55 9.02
CA SER A 329 -11.04 11.69 9.66
C SER A 329 -11.65 11.38 11.05
N THR A 330 -11.01 10.51 11.84
CA THR A 330 -11.52 10.08 13.17
C THR A 330 -11.03 10.94 14.33
N LEU A 331 -9.99 11.78 14.15
CA LEU A 331 -9.36 12.55 15.22
C LEU A 331 -10.28 13.61 15.86
N LEU A 332 -11.28 14.10 15.12
CA LEU A 332 -12.26 15.05 15.67
C LEU A 332 -13.40 14.35 16.41
N THR A 333 -13.71 13.11 16.08
CA THR A 333 -14.84 12.38 16.67
C THR A 333 -14.42 11.47 17.82
N ASN A 334 -13.20 10.90 17.77
CA ASN A 334 -12.68 9.99 18.78
C ASN A 334 -11.29 10.46 19.25
N ALA A 335 -11.17 10.75 20.55
CA ALA A 335 -9.89 11.11 21.16
C ALA A 335 -9.02 9.90 21.55
N ASN A 336 -9.53 8.68 21.43
CA ASN A 336 -8.80 7.44 21.64
C ASN A 336 -8.49 6.79 20.28
N GLN A 337 -7.23 6.74 19.93
CA GLN A 337 -6.75 6.23 18.65
C GLN A 337 -5.86 4.99 18.83
N PRO A 338 -5.87 4.05 17.85
CA PRO A 338 -6.67 4.09 16.63
C PRO A 338 -8.16 3.90 16.90
N ASP A 339 -9.01 4.59 16.13
CA ASP A 339 -10.40 4.18 15.98
C ASP A 339 -10.43 2.94 15.08
N THR A 340 -10.99 1.84 15.59
CA THR A 340 -11.08 0.57 14.85
C THR A 340 -12.46 0.29 14.29
N SER A 341 -13.43 1.21 14.54
CA SER A 341 -14.79 1.09 14.02
C SER A 341 -14.92 1.73 12.64
N ALA A 342 -15.06 0.92 11.61
CA ALA A 342 -15.27 1.39 10.23
C ALA A 342 -16.48 2.32 10.09
N ALA A 343 -17.49 2.21 10.98
CA ALA A 343 -18.65 3.09 11.00
C ALA A 343 -18.29 4.56 11.34
N GLY A 344 -17.19 4.79 12.06
CA GLY A 344 -16.68 6.10 12.39
C GLY A 344 -15.81 6.74 11.31
N PHE A 345 -15.42 5.98 10.26
CA PHE A 345 -14.47 6.45 9.26
C PHE A 345 -15.13 7.36 8.22
N TYR A 346 -14.37 8.36 7.77
CA TYR A 346 -14.74 9.25 6.66
C TYR A 346 -16.05 10.03 6.88
N GLN A 347 -16.42 10.31 8.13
CA GLN A 347 -17.64 11.03 8.48
C GLN A 347 -17.52 12.55 8.29
N ASP A 348 -16.30 13.09 8.27
CA ASP A 348 -16.07 14.52 8.01
C ASP A 348 -16.21 14.81 6.51
N ALA A 349 -16.73 15.99 6.16
CA ALA A 349 -16.83 16.46 4.79
C ALA A 349 -15.45 16.64 4.15
N VAL A 350 -14.43 16.96 4.97
CA VAL A 350 -13.02 17.09 4.57
C VAL A 350 -12.28 15.82 5.01
N THR A 351 -12.12 14.88 4.10
CA THR A 351 -11.56 13.55 4.38
C THR A 351 -10.81 13.00 3.17
N ASN A 352 -10.13 11.85 3.31
CA ASN A 352 -9.59 11.12 2.17
C ASN A 352 -10.70 10.45 1.35
N HIS A 353 -11.27 11.21 0.40
CA HIS A 353 -12.33 10.70 -0.46
C HIS A 353 -11.89 9.56 -1.38
N TYR A 354 -10.62 9.50 -1.77
CA TYR A 354 -10.07 8.40 -2.56
C TYR A 354 -10.17 7.08 -1.79
N ALA A 355 -9.59 6.99 -0.59
CA ALA A 355 -9.66 5.79 0.25
C ALA A 355 -11.12 5.44 0.60
N ARG A 356 -11.93 6.42 1.04
CA ARG A 356 -13.37 6.24 1.31
C ARG A 356 -14.09 5.53 0.17
N LYS A 357 -13.84 5.97 -1.07
CA LYS A 357 -14.55 5.43 -2.24
C LYS A 357 -14.04 4.04 -2.62
N ILE A 358 -12.78 3.72 -2.40
CA ILE A 358 -12.24 2.38 -2.62
C ILE A 358 -12.87 1.41 -1.62
N HIS A 359 -12.80 1.68 -0.31
CA HIS A 359 -13.42 0.84 0.72
C HIS A 359 -14.91 0.56 0.46
N ALA A 360 -15.64 1.57 -0.03
CA ALA A 360 -17.06 1.42 -0.35
C ALA A 360 -17.33 0.43 -1.49
N GLN A 361 -16.36 0.19 -2.38
CA GLN A 361 -16.50 -0.73 -3.51
C GLN A 361 -15.99 -2.15 -3.22
N MET A 362 -15.27 -2.36 -2.12
CA MET A 362 -14.76 -3.67 -1.76
C MET A 362 -15.86 -4.57 -1.20
N VAL A 363 -15.84 -5.87 -1.54
CA VAL A 363 -16.80 -6.87 -1.06
C VAL A 363 -16.78 -6.98 0.47
N ASP A 364 -15.56 -7.03 1.04
CA ASP A 364 -15.32 -7.14 2.47
C ASP A 364 -15.17 -5.77 3.17
N GLY A 365 -15.24 -4.67 2.41
CA GLY A 365 -15.03 -3.32 2.89
C GLY A 365 -13.56 -3.00 3.21
N LYS A 366 -12.62 -3.91 2.93
CA LYS A 366 -11.19 -3.74 3.21
C LYS A 366 -10.44 -3.29 1.97
N ALA A 367 -9.53 -2.33 2.15
CA ALA A 367 -8.67 -1.80 1.09
C ALA A 367 -7.32 -1.37 1.67
N TYR A 368 -6.34 -1.21 0.81
CA TYR A 368 -5.07 -0.58 1.17
C TYR A 368 -4.98 0.76 0.45
N GLY A 369 -5.82 1.72 0.86
CA GLY A 369 -6.01 3.02 0.19
C GLY A 369 -5.00 4.10 0.58
N PHE A 370 -4.18 3.88 1.61
CA PHE A 370 -3.05 4.71 2.05
C PHE A 370 -2.07 3.86 2.88
N ALA A 371 -0.84 4.35 3.09
CA ALA A 371 0.28 3.54 3.59
C ALA A 371 0.05 2.81 4.93
N PHE A 372 -0.82 3.33 5.81
CA PHE A 372 -1.13 2.71 7.12
C PHE A 372 -2.63 2.40 7.28
N ASP A 373 -3.25 1.93 6.20
CA ASP A 373 -4.61 1.41 6.24
C ASP A 373 -4.71 0.06 6.97
N ASP A 374 -3.56 -0.54 7.30
CA ASP A 374 -3.41 -1.71 8.16
C ASP A 374 -3.63 -1.41 9.66
N VAL A 375 -3.58 -0.15 10.08
CA VAL A 375 -3.92 0.22 11.46
C VAL A 375 -5.38 -0.13 11.77
N GLY A 376 -5.58 -1.10 12.66
CA GLY A 376 -6.90 -1.60 13.03
C GLY A 376 -7.48 -2.65 12.07
N HIS A 377 -6.67 -3.24 11.19
CA HIS A 377 -7.03 -4.38 10.32
C HIS A 377 -8.11 -4.07 9.28
N HIS A 378 -7.97 -2.91 8.60
CA HIS A 378 -8.87 -2.49 7.52
C HIS A 378 -8.27 -2.64 6.12
N GLU A 379 -7.02 -3.11 6.05
CA GLU A 379 -6.29 -3.36 4.83
C GLU A 379 -6.78 -4.60 4.06
N SER A 380 -6.61 -4.58 2.73
CA SER A 380 -6.81 -5.74 1.86
C SER A 380 -5.54 -6.61 1.83
N LEU A 381 -5.27 -7.32 2.93
CA LEU A 381 -4.15 -8.22 3.11
C LEU A 381 -4.62 -9.60 3.56
N VAL A 382 -4.01 -10.64 3.04
CA VAL A 382 -4.09 -12.00 3.57
C VAL A 382 -2.69 -12.52 3.87
N ASN A 383 -2.59 -13.31 4.95
CA ASN A 383 -1.33 -13.90 5.37
C ASN A 383 -1.53 -15.31 5.87
N ASP A 384 -0.48 -16.13 5.80
CA ASP A 384 -0.47 -17.48 6.39
C ASP A 384 0.95 -17.91 6.73
N GLY A 385 1.12 -18.56 7.89
CA GLY A 385 2.40 -19.05 8.36
C GLY A 385 2.85 -20.37 7.69
N ASN A 386 1.93 -21.09 7.03
CA ASN A 386 2.22 -22.33 6.29
C ASN A 386 1.52 -22.31 4.92
N PRO A 387 1.89 -21.40 4.02
CA PRO A 387 1.21 -21.21 2.74
C PRO A 387 1.53 -22.34 1.76
N ALA A 388 0.51 -22.96 1.16
CA ALA A 388 0.65 -23.96 0.10
C ALA A 388 0.57 -23.33 -1.29
N THR A 389 -0.32 -22.35 -1.48
CA THR A 389 -0.55 -21.68 -2.76
C THR A 389 -0.96 -20.22 -2.55
N ALA A 390 -0.36 -19.31 -3.30
CA ALA A 390 -0.81 -17.92 -3.45
C ALA A 390 -1.73 -17.77 -4.66
N TYR A 391 -2.60 -16.78 -4.65
CA TYR A 391 -3.55 -16.49 -5.74
C TYR A 391 -3.49 -15.02 -6.11
N LEU A 392 -3.55 -14.76 -7.41
CA LEU A 392 -3.79 -13.44 -8.02
C LEU A 392 -4.94 -13.58 -9.00
N THR A 393 -6.05 -12.91 -8.74
CA THR A 393 -7.21 -12.89 -9.65
C THR A 393 -7.30 -11.51 -10.27
N LEU A 394 -7.19 -11.45 -11.60
CA LEU A 394 -7.44 -10.23 -12.38
C LEU A 394 -8.95 -10.13 -12.56
N ASP A 395 -9.57 -9.16 -11.89
CA ASP A 395 -11.02 -9.04 -11.80
C ASP A 395 -11.62 -8.24 -12.98
N PRO A 396 -12.94 -8.33 -13.23
CA PRO A 396 -13.61 -7.60 -14.31
C PRO A 396 -13.56 -6.07 -14.15
N PHE A 397 -13.50 -5.37 -15.29
CA PHE A 397 -13.57 -3.90 -15.38
C PHE A 397 -15.02 -3.38 -15.44
N ASN A 398 -15.86 -3.78 -14.55
CA ASN A 398 -17.29 -3.42 -14.54
C ASN A 398 -17.75 -2.74 -13.24
#